data_8aecfa0ecc66b99fbc21635f73643281
#
_entry.id   8aecfa0ecc66b99fbc21635f73643281
#
_cell.length_a   1.000
_cell.length_b   1.000
_cell.length_c   1.000
_cell.angle_alpha   90.00
_cell.angle_beta   90.00
_cell.angle_gamma   90.00
#
_symmetry.space_group_name_H-M   'P 1'
#
loop_
_entity.id
_entity.type
_entity.pdbx_description
1 polymer ?
#
loop_
_entity_poly.entity_id
_entity_poly.type
_entity_poly.pdbx_seq_one_letter_code
_entity_poly.pdbx_strand_id
1 'polypeptide(L)'
;MTKGRMLMLGSLSLLAMTGVTLGAATPPADPGRFAQVVKVDDQYQAYNVEMVEVVGGRFWAPYPKPGEARPQPAAGGSGGVDIAAVMFRKREPIDLTGDTRLRNLARALGPTHVRVSGGWANAVYFHDSDTPPPATPPRGYQSVLTRAQWAGVVDFVKTVGGKLVVSFPVSDGARDASGVWDPDQARRLNAYTEKLGGHIYAAELINEPNAGSMVGLPKGYDAAAFARDMAVFRAFRDADAPQMKIVGPGSTGEAGFVIMPRNIGVVPTDALMSAEPRPRVDIFSYHFYGTVSKRCAAMDKSAGISPDRALDEDWLARADLNATYYKERQQRFASGTDIWITETAQAACGGDAWAATWRDSFRYVDQLGRQAKQGVSVVFHNTLAASDYALIDEATMMPRPSYWAAVLWARLMGNVVLDAGQNAGKLHLYSQCLRGTPGGVALVAINLDTANPASLSLAGKATRYTLTADNLDAGSVKLNGQTLAVGQDGVLPNLKGVAAHGMQSLPAASISYLAYPDARNPACR
;
A
#
# COMPACT_ATOMS: atom_id res chain seq x y z
N MET A 1 -44.46 74.45 39.59
CA MET A 1 -45.41 74.46 38.45
C MET A 1 -44.81 73.62 37.36
N THR A 2 -45.49 72.67 36.93
CA THR A 2 -45.68 71.96 35.71
C THR A 2 -45.61 70.44 35.89
N LYS A 3 -46.71 69.84 35.51
CA LYS A 3 -47.05 68.42 35.58
C LYS A 3 -46.32 67.56 34.55
N GLY A 4 -45.69 66.50 34.99
CA GLY A 4 -45.19 65.44 34.11
C GLY A 4 -46.13 64.27 34.02
N ARG A 5 -46.55 63.90 32.82
CA ARG A 5 -47.39 62.73 32.51
C ARG A 5 -46.54 61.46 32.44
N MET A 6 -46.99 60.45 33.16
CA MET A 6 -46.45 59.08 33.14
C MET A 6 -47.06 58.31 31.95
N LEU A 7 -46.24 57.86 31.00
CA LEU A 7 -46.64 56.94 29.94
C LEU A 7 -46.29 55.53 30.38
N MET A 8 -47.27 54.65 30.43
CA MET A 8 -47.08 53.21 30.56
C MET A 8 -46.76 52.65 29.16
N LEU A 9 -45.59 52.01 29.03
CA LEU A 9 -45.25 51.15 27.88
C LEU A 9 -45.63 49.70 28.22
N GLY A 10 -46.60 49.16 27.50
CA GLY A 10 -46.93 47.74 27.51
C GLY A 10 -45.90 46.94 26.74
N SER A 11 -45.30 45.95 27.38
CA SER A 11 -44.41 45.00 26.77
C SER A 11 -45.19 43.94 25.99
N LEU A 12 -45.14 43.96 24.67
CA LEU A 12 -45.55 42.85 23.79
C LEU A 12 -44.43 41.81 23.76
N SER A 13 -44.65 40.65 24.36
CA SER A 13 -43.76 39.48 24.23
C SER A 13 -44.01 38.82 22.89
N LEU A 14 -43.06 38.97 21.95
CA LEU A 14 -43.02 38.18 20.71
C LEU A 14 -42.50 36.77 21.04
N LEU A 15 -43.35 35.75 20.99
CA LEU A 15 -42.91 34.34 20.94
C LEU A 15 -42.27 34.11 19.58
N ALA A 16 -40.94 33.97 19.56
CA ALA A 16 -40.20 33.46 18.40
C ALA A 16 -40.43 31.94 18.34
N MET A 17 -41.29 31.49 17.42
CA MET A 17 -41.32 30.09 17.00
C MET A 17 -40.04 29.81 16.20
N THR A 18 -39.08 29.12 16.83
CA THR A 18 -37.96 28.50 16.13
C THR A 18 -38.49 27.34 15.29
N GLY A 19 -38.74 27.61 14.02
CA GLY A 19 -39.03 26.56 13.04
C GLY A 19 -37.80 25.65 12.92
N VAL A 20 -37.88 24.43 13.41
CA VAL A 20 -36.95 23.36 13.07
C VAL A 20 -37.15 23.07 11.60
N THR A 21 -36.27 23.57 10.77
CA THR A 21 -36.16 23.12 9.37
C THR A 21 -35.70 21.66 9.41
N LEU A 22 -36.65 20.74 9.27
CA LEU A 22 -36.34 19.36 8.91
C LEU A 22 -35.55 19.42 7.58
N GLY A 23 -34.23 19.28 7.65
CA GLY A 23 -33.41 19.13 6.49
C GLY A 23 -33.97 17.98 5.64
N ALA A 24 -34.21 18.23 4.35
CA ALA A 24 -34.66 17.20 3.43
C ALA A 24 -33.71 16.00 3.55
N ALA A 25 -34.25 14.84 3.94
CA ALA A 25 -33.47 13.61 4.03
C ALA A 25 -32.82 13.37 2.66
N THR A 26 -31.50 13.26 2.64
CA THR A 26 -30.77 12.91 1.41
C THR A 26 -31.38 11.61 0.88
N PRO A 27 -31.81 11.56 -0.40
CA PRO A 27 -32.40 10.34 -0.93
C PRO A 27 -31.42 9.18 -0.80
N PRO A 28 -31.92 7.95 -0.53
CA PRO A 28 -31.05 6.80 -0.36
C PRO A 28 -30.22 6.59 -1.63
N ALA A 29 -28.92 6.40 -1.46
CA ALA A 29 -28.03 6.06 -2.55
C ALA A 29 -28.50 4.74 -3.18
N ASP A 30 -28.85 4.76 -4.47
CA ASP A 30 -29.32 3.58 -5.21
C ASP A 30 -28.13 2.91 -5.92
N PRO A 31 -27.58 1.80 -5.40
CA PRO A 31 -26.42 1.12 -6.02
C PRO A 31 -26.69 0.64 -7.45
N GLY A 32 -27.95 0.41 -7.82
CA GLY A 32 -28.34 0.03 -9.18
C GLY A 32 -28.13 1.14 -10.21
N ARG A 33 -27.92 2.38 -9.77
CA ARG A 33 -27.73 3.57 -10.61
C ARG A 33 -26.32 4.17 -10.54
N PHE A 34 -25.41 3.60 -9.76
CA PHE A 34 -24.05 4.11 -9.72
C PHE A 34 -23.40 4.00 -11.09
N ALA A 35 -22.91 5.12 -11.61
CA ALA A 35 -22.23 5.17 -12.89
C ALA A 35 -20.84 4.55 -12.80
N GLN A 36 -20.36 3.90 -13.86
CA GLN A 36 -18.98 3.47 -13.95
C GLN A 36 -18.05 4.68 -14.04
N VAL A 37 -16.99 4.68 -13.24
CA VAL A 37 -15.91 5.68 -13.26
C VAL A 37 -14.76 5.16 -14.13
N VAL A 38 -14.24 3.98 -13.79
CA VAL A 38 -13.07 3.37 -14.42
C VAL A 38 -13.05 1.86 -14.15
N LYS A 39 -12.21 1.13 -14.88
CA LYS A 39 -11.89 -0.25 -14.58
C LYS A 39 -10.43 -0.34 -14.11
N VAL A 40 -10.19 -1.07 -13.01
CA VAL A 40 -8.86 -1.36 -12.46
C VAL A 40 -8.49 -2.83 -12.72
N ASP A 41 -7.28 -3.28 -12.35
CA ASP A 41 -6.88 -4.69 -12.47
C ASP A 41 -7.74 -5.59 -11.58
N ASP A 42 -7.99 -6.83 -12.01
CA ASP A 42 -8.72 -7.82 -11.20
C ASP A 42 -8.02 -8.13 -9.87
N GLN A 43 -6.70 -7.98 -9.86
CA GLN A 43 -5.82 -8.11 -8.69
C GLN A 43 -5.37 -6.73 -8.18
N TYR A 44 -6.31 -5.77 -8.12
CA TYR A 44 -6.07 -4.38 -7.75
C TYR A 44 -5.32 -4.21 -6.43
N GLN A 45 -5.74 -4.95 -5.40
CA GLN A 45 -5.08 -4.96 -4.10
C GLN A 45 -3.91 -5.95 -4.14
N ALA A 46 -2.71 -5.48 -3.95
CA ALA A 46 -1.48 -6.24 -4.02
C ALA A 46 -0.58 -5.98 -2.79
N TYR A 47 0.50 -6.74 -2.64
CA TYR A 47 1.45 -6.54 -1.55
C TYR A 47 2.89 -6.87 -1.98
N ASN A 48 3.83 -6.31 -1.20
CA ASN A 48 5.25 -6.56 -1.33
C ASN A 48 5.73 -7.63 -0.34
N VAL A 49 6.71 -8.40 -0.78
CA VAL A 49 7.66 -9.14 0.04
C VAL A 49 9.01 -8.51 -0.26
N GLU A 50 9.62 -7.85 0.72
CA GLU A 50 10.93 -7.23 0.52
C GLU A 50 12.00 -8.28 0.22
N MET A 51 12.94 -7.99 -0.69
CA MET A 51 14.04 -8.93 -0.97
C MET A 51 14.80 -9.31 0.29
N VAL A 52 14.93 -8.40 1.25
CA VAL A 52 15.57 -8.69 2.55
C VAL A 52 14.77 -9.66 3.40
N GLU A 53 13.44 -9.80 3.20
CA GLU A 53 12.68 -10.88 3.85
C GLU A 53 13.05 -12.24 3.28
N VAL A 54 13.34 -12.30 1.97
CA VAL A 54 13.70 -13.55 1.28
C VAL A 54 15.12 -14.00 1.62
N VAL A 55 16.09 -13.07 1.60
CA VAL A 55 17.52 -13.41 1.78
C VAL A 55 17.99 -13.29 3.21
N GLY A 56 17.21 -12.65 4.09
CA GLY A 56 17.66 -12.23 5.42
C GLY A 56 18.53 -10.98 5.33
N GLY A 57 18.87 -10.43 6.48
CA GLY A 57 19.69 -9.24 6.55
C GLY A 57 19.15 -8.19 7.52
N ARG A 58 19.58 -6.93 7.37
CA ARG A 58 19.16 -5.83 8.25
C ARG A 58 18.00 -5.08 7.61
N PHE A 59 16.87 -5.00 8.34
CA PHE A 59 15.67 -4.26 7.92
C PHE A 59 15.14 -3.39 9.05
N TRP A 60 14.15 -2.56 8.77
CA TRP A 60 13.56 -1.64 9.75
C TRP A 60 13.19 -2.37 11.04
N ALA A 61 13.78 -1.95 12.16
CA ALA A 61 13.50 -2.52 13.47
C ALA A 61 12.07 -2.13 13.89
N PRO A 62 11.22 -3.07 14.33
CA PRO A 62 9.92 -2.74 14.91
C PRO A 62 10.09 -1.81 16.11
N TYR A 63 9.08 -1.00 16.38
CA TYR A 63 9.04 -0.24 17.62
C TYR A 63 8.85 -1.18 18.81
N PRO A 64 9.52 -0.91 19.95
CA PRO A 64 9.32 -1.71 21.15
C PRO A 64 7.87 -1.61 21.62
N LYS A 65 7.31 -2.74 22.07
CA LYS A 65 5.99 -2.78 22.68
C LYS A 65 5.99 -2.03 24.03
N PRO A 66 4.82 -1.60 24.52
CA PRO A 66 4.73 -1.00 25.85
C PRO A 66 5.36 -1.90 26.91
N GLY A 67 6.34 -1.37 27.66
CA GLY A 67 7.11 -2.12 28.67
C GLY A 67 8.39 -2.78 28.17
N GLU A 68 8.66 -2.84 26.88
CA GLU A 68 9.93 -3.30 26.35
C GLU A 68 10.97 -2.17 26.35
N ALA A 69 12.22 -2.49 26.74
CA ALA A 69 13.31 -1.53 26.68
C ALA A 69 13.65 -1.17 25.23
N ARG A 70 13.82 0.11 24.94
CA ARG A 70 14.35 0.53 23.64
C ARG A 70 15.77 0.01 23.49
N PRO A 71 16.14 -0.58 22.33
CA PRO A 71 17.53 -0.88 22.05
C PRO A 71 18.36 0.41 22.21
N GLN A 72 19.33 0.40 23.13
CA GLN A 72 20.25 1.52 23.26
C GLN A 72 21.26 1.44 22.12
N PRO A 73 21.63 2.58 21.50
CA PRO A 73 22.71 2.60 20.54
C PRO A 73 23.97 2.06 21.21
N ALA A 74 24.62 1.06 20.62
CA ALA A 74 25.97 0.69 21.04
C ALA A 74 26.87 1.91 20.86
N ALA A 75 27.74 2.19 21.84
CA ALA A 75 28.74 3.24 21.71
C ALA A 75 29.61 2.90 20.49
N GLY A 76 29.48 3.69 19.43
CA GLY A 76 30.31 3.57 18.26
C GLY A 76 31.76 3.93 18.62
N GLY A 77 32.74 3.19 18.09
CA GLY A 77 34.16 3.33 18.41
C GLY A 77 34.84 4.67 18.07
N SER A 78 34.07 5.74 17.87
CA SER A 78 34.55 7.12 17.65
C SER A 78 33.66 8.17 18.31
N GLY A 79 32.86 7.82 19.34
CA GLY A 79 32.03 8.76 20.09
C GLY A 79 30.73 9.17 19.39
N GLY A 80 30.38 8.59 18.26
CA GLY A 80 29.10 8.79 17.54
C GLY A 80 28.08 7.69 17.86
N VAL A 81 26.78 8.04 17.82
CA VAL A 81 25.67 7.09 17.93
C VAL A 81 25.58 6.29 16.63
N ASP A 82 25.65 4.95 16.69
CA ASP A 82 25.36 4.10 15.52
C ASP A 82 23.84 4.15 15.22
N ILE A 83 23.45 5.13 14.42
CA ILE A 83 22.06 5.34 13.99
C ILE A 83 21.52 4.09 13.27
N ALA A 84 22.37 3.37 12.53
CA ALA A 84 21.95 2.18 11.82
C ALA A 84 21.57 1.03 12.77
N ALA A 85 22.19 0.92 13.95
CA ALA A 85 21.83 -0.08 14.96
C ALA A 85 20.45 0.18 15.59
N VAL A 86 20.02 1.45 15.63
CA VAL A 86 18.68 1.85 16.13
C VAL A 86 17.59 1.68 15.07
N MET A 87 17.93 1.95 13.82
CA MET A 87 16.97 1.93 12.69
C MET A 87 16.70 0.50 12.18
N PHE A 88 17.68 -0.37 12.25
CA PHE A 88 17.62 -1.71 11.64
C PHE A 88 17.89 -2.80 12.66
N ARG A 89 17.20 -3.93 12.49
CA ARG A 89 17.57 -5.18 13.15
C ARG A 89 17.89 -6.24 12.11
N LYS A 90 18.72 -7.23 12.51
CA LYS A 90 18.94 -8.43 11.71
C LYS A 90 17.67 -9.28 11.68
N ARG A 91 17.36 -9.81 10.51
CA ARG A 91 16.27 -10.76 10.28
C ARG A 91 16.82 -12.03 9.66
N GLU A 92 16.23 -13.14 10.04
CA GLU A 92 16.40 -14.39 9.31
C GLU A 92 15.46 -14.38 8.08
N PRO A 93 15.78 -15.16 7.03
CA PRO A 93 14.90 -15.33 5.90
C PRO A 93 13.50 -15.79 6.31
N ILE A 94 12.47 -15.25 5.67
CA ILE A 94 11.09 -15.67 5.88
C ILE A 94 10.86 -17.06 5.24
N ASP A 95 10.17 -17.93 5.94
CA ASP A 95 9.82 -19.25 5.42
C ASP A 95 8.54 -19.16 4.55
N LEU A 96 8.73 -18.95 3.25
CA LEU A 96 7.63 -18.88 2.27
C LEU A 96 7.07 -20.27 1.91
N THR A 97 7.76 -21.36 2.25
CA THR A 97 7.37 -22.75 1.89
C THR A 97 6.76 -23.52 3.04
N GLY A 98 7.39 -23.50 4.22
CA GLY A 98 7.01 -24.32 5.37
C GLY A 98 6.03 -23.65 6.32
N ASP A 99 5.96 -22.31 6.34
CA ASP A 99 5.03 -21.60 7.23
C ASP A 99 3.59 -21.68 6.70
N THR A 100 2.87 -22.68 7.17
CA THR A 100 1.46 -22.93 6.80
C THR A 100 0.55 -21.75 7.17
N ARG A 101 0.81 -21.10 8.30
CA ARG A 101 0.02 -19.93 8.75
C ARG A 101 0.19 -18.76 7.79
N LEU A 102 1.42 -18.38 7.47
CA LEU A 102 1.71 -17.32 6.51
C LEU A 102 1.02 -17.59 5.16
N ARG A 103 1.16 -18.82 4.65
CA ARG A 103 0.58 -19.24 3.36
C ARG A 103 -0.95 -19.18 3.36
N ASN A 104 -1.59 -19.60 4.43
CA ASN A 104 -3.06 -19.55 4.56
C ASN A 104 -3.57 -18.10 4.68
N LEU A 105 -2.87 -17.27 5.42
CA LEU A 105 -3.19 -15.84 5.52
C LEU A 105 -3.00 -15.13 4.19
N ALA A 106 -1.89 -15.38 3.49
CA ALA A 106 -1.66 -14.79 2.17
C ALA A 106 -2.70 -15.26 1.14
N ARG A 107 -3.04 -16.54 1.12
CA ARG A 107 -4.10 -17.09 0.25
C ARG A 107 -5.47 -16.45 0.50
N ALA A 108 -5.76 -16.09 1.75
CA ALA A 108 -7.04 -15.47 2.12
C ALA A 108 -7.19 -14.03 1.63
N LEU A 109 -6.08 -13.36 1.26
CA LEU A 109 -6.08 -12.06 0.57
C LEU A 109 -6.48 -12.18 -0.91
N GLY A 110 -6.69 -13.41 -1.40
CA GLY A 110 -7.08 -13.71 -2.78
C GLY A 110 -5.90 -13.73 -3.76
N PRO A 111 -6.17 -14.07 -5.04
CA PRO A 111 -5.20 -13.93 -6.11
C PRO A 111 -4.72 -12.48 -6.20
N THR A 112 -3.40 -12.27 -6.27
CA THR A 112 -2.82 -10.94 -6.20
C THR A 112 -1.49 -10.83 -6.93
N HIS A 113 -1.05 -9.61 -7.24
CA HIS A 113 0.35 -9.39 -7.59
C HIS A 113 1.20 -9.47 -6.31
N VAL A 114 2.29 -10.21 -6.36
CA VAL A 114 3.30 -10.30 -5.31
C VAL A 114 4.59 -9.66 -5.84
N ARG A 115 4.96 -8.52 -5.30
CA ARG A 115 6.20 -7.83 -5.70
C ARG A 115 7.33 -8.19 -4.74
N VAL A 116 8.37 -8.84 -5.27
CA VAL A 116 9.61 -9.17 -4.55
C VAL A 116 10.69 -8.19 -4.99
N SER A 117 10.93 -7.17 -4.19
CA SER A 117 11.73 -6.01 -4.56
C SER A 117 12.27 -5.27 -3.31
N GLY A 118 12.25 -3.93 -3.33
CA GLY A 118 12.80 -3.07 -2.29
C GLY A 118 14.26 -2.69 -2.55
N GLY A 119 14.80 -1.75 -1.79
CA GLY A 119 16.16 -1.26 -1.98
C GLY A 119 17.24 -2.35 -1.90
N TRP A 120 16.98 -3.42 -1.16
CA TRP A 120 17.87 -4.58 -1.05
C TRP A 120 17.95 -5.41 -2.33
N ALA A 121 16.92 -5.40 -3.18
CA ALA A 121 16.93 -6.08 -4.47
C ALA A 121 17.97 -5.48 -5.42
N ASN A 122 18.22 -4.17 -5.33
CA ASN A 122 19.18 -3.48 -6.18
C ASN A 122 20.64 -4.01 -6.06
N ALA A 123 20.96 -4.71 -4.96
CA ALA A 123 22.31 -5.19 -4.67
C ALA A 123 22.36 -6.67 -4.26
N VAL A 124 21.39 -7.49 -4.70
CA VAL A 124 21.35 -8.93 -4.44
C VAL A 124 22.07 -9.70 -5.54
N TYR A 125 22.92 -10.66 -5.16
CA TYR A 125 23.53 -11.61 -6.09
C TYR A 125 22.70 -12.90 -6.14
N PHE A 126 22.22 -13.30 -7.28
CA PHE A 126 21.58 -14.59 -7.48
C PHE A 126 22.62 -15.68 -7.65
N HIS A 127 22.77 -16.53 -6.63
CA HIS A 127 23.64 -17.71 -6.68
C HIS A 127 22.93 -18.84 -7.43
N ASP A 128 23.08 -18.84 -8.75
CA ASP A 128 22.45 -19.81 -9.65
C ASP A 128 23.20 -21.15 -9.66
N SER A 129 23.31 -21.77 -8.49
CA SER A 129 23.98 -23.06 -8.31
C SER A 129 23.39 -23.81 -7.12
N ASP A 130 23.48 -25.14 -7.15
CA ASP A 130 23.13 -26.02 -6.03
C ASP A 130 24.32 -26.25 -5.08
N THR A 131 25.50 -25.68 -5.36
CA THR A 131 26.65 -25.65 -4.44
C THR A 131 26.38 -24.70 -3.29
N PRO A 132 27.08 -24.84 -2.14
CA PRO A 132 26.96 -23.88 -1.04
C PRO A 132 27.17 -22.45 -1.51
N PRO A 133 26.32 -21.49 -1.07
CA PRO A 133 26.49 -20.10 -1.44
C PRO A 133 27.79 -19.53 -0.85
N PRO A 134 28.37 -18.49 -1.46
CA PRO A 134 29.55 -17.84 -0.92
C PRO A 134 29.24 -17.24 0.45
N ALA A 135 30.18 -17.39 1.41
CA ALA A 135 30.02 -16.88 2.78
C ALA A 135 29.91 -15.35 2.82
N THR A 136 30.46 -14.67 1.83
CA THR A 136 30.32 -13.21 1.64
C THR A 136 29.83 -12.97 0.21
N PRO A 137 28.94 -11.96 -0.02
CA PRO A 137 28.51 -11.62 -1.36
C PRO A 137 29.69 -11.29 -2.27
N PRO A 138 29.63 -11.62 -3.56
CA PRO A 138 30.65 -11.18 -4.53
C PRO A 138 30.78 -9.65 -4.52
N ARG A 139 31.96 -9.18 -4.96
CA ARG A 139 32.26 -7.75 -5.03
C ARG A 139 31.16 -6.98 -5.77
N GLY A 140 30.70 -5.88 -5.16
CA GLY A 140 29.65 -5.01 -5.72
C GLY A 140 28.22 -5.44 -5.37
N TYR A 141 28.04 -6.57 -4.68
CA TYR A 141 26.75 -7.01 -4.12
C TYR A 141 26.76 -6.93 -2.59
N GLN A 142 25.56 -6.89 -1.98
CA GLN A 142 25.39 -6.77 -0.53
C GLN A 142 24.76 -8.02 0.10
N SER A 143 24.10 -8.86 -0.68
CA SER A 143 23.45 -10.09 -0.20
C SER A 143 23.47 -11.17 -1.27
N VAL A 144 23.14 -12.41 -0.85
CA VAL A 144 23.09 -13.57 -1.74
C VAL A 144 21.68 -14.16 -1.68
N LEU A 145 21.08 -14.31 -2.85
CA LEU A 145 19.83 -15.04 -3.08
C LEU A 145 20.17 -16.43 -3.61
N THR A 146 19.78 -17.47 -2.92
CA THR A 146 20.01 -18.86 -3.35
C THR A 146 18.86 -19.38 -4.22
N ARG A 147 19.12 -20.45 -4.99
CA ARG A 147 18.08 -21.19 -5.73
C ARG A 147 16.94 -21.66 -4.81
N ALA A 148 17.26 -22.15 -3.61
CA ALA A 148 16.27 -22.62 -2.65
C ALA A 148 15.33 -21.50 -2.19
N GLN A 149 15.87 -20.33 -1.85
CA GLN A 149 15.08 -19.16 -1.47
C GLN A 149 14.19 -18.69 -2.63
N TRP A 150 14.74 -18.63 -3.85
CA TRP A 150 13.95 -18.22 -5.02
C TRP A 150 12.88 -19.24 -5.40
N ALA A 151 13.17 -20.52 -5.28
CA ALA A 151 12.15 -21.58 -5.45
C ALA A 151 10.99 -21.41 -4.45
N GLY A 152 11.30 -21.02 -3.21
CA GLY A 152 10.30 -20.66 -2.20
C GLY A 152 9.42 -19.49 -2.62
N VAL A 153 9.99 -18.43 -3.21
CA VAL A 153 9.24 -17.30 -3.77
C VAL A 153 8.28 -17.78 -4.87
N VAL A 154 8.78 -18.53 -5.83
CA VAL A 154 7.97 -19.01 -6.97
C VAL A 154 6.84 -19.91 -6.49
N ASP A 155 7.10 -20.83 -5.56
CA ASP A 155 6.10 -21.73 -4.96
C ASP A 155 5.04 -20.94 -4.18
N PHE A 156 5.47 -19.96 -3.40
CA PHE A 156 4.55 -19.07 -2.65
C PHE A 156 3.61 -18.32 -3.60
N VAL A 157 4.15 -17.67 -4.64
CA VAL A 157 3.34 -16.94 -5.63
C VAL A 157 2.32 -17.86 -6.30
N LYS A 158 2.72 -19.07 -6.69
CA LYS A 158 1.80 -20.09 -7.24
C LYS A 158 0.69 -20.48 -6.24
N THR A 159 1.06 -20.64 -4.97
CA THR A 159 0.14 -21.01 -3.88
C THR A 159 -0.96 -19.96 -3.65
N VAL A 160 -0.65 -18.68 -3.80
CA VAL A 160 -1.64 -17.60 -3.65
C VAL A 160 -2.37 -17.28 -4.96
N GLY A 161 -2.11 -18.03 -6.04
CA GLY A 161 -2.66 -17.75 -7.37
C GLY A 161 -2.19 -16.41 -7.92
N GLY A 162 -0.97 -16.01 -7.54
CA GLY A 162 -0.45 -14.68 -7.77
C GLY A 162 0.30 -14.48 -9.08
N LYS A 163 0.61 -13.22 -9.39
CA LYS A 163 1.51 -12.80 -10.46
C LYS A 163 2.79 -12.25 -9.84
N LEU A 164 3.94 -12.78 -10.24
CA LEU A 164 5.23 -12.36 -9.71
C LEU A 164 5.69 -11.05 -10.36
N VAL A 165 5.99 -10.06 -9.53
CA VAL A 165 6.61 -8.79 -9.92
C VAL A 165 7.96 -8.67 -9.21
N VAL A 166 9.03 -8.23 -9.90
CA VAL A 166 10.38 -8.18 -9.34
C VAL A 166 11.12 -6.89 -9.68
N SER A 167 12.23 -6.64 -8.97
CA SER A 167 13.32 -5.77 -9.45
C SER A 167 14.59 -6.58 -9.64
N PHE A 168 15.49 -6.10 -10.50
CA PHE A 168 16.76 -6.74 -10.73
C PHE A 168 17.92 -6.01 -10.03
N PRO A 169 19.07 -6.68 -9.77
CA PRO A 169 20.22 -6.02 -9.19
C PRO A 169 20.85 -5.04 -10.20
N VAL A 170 21.24 -3.87 -9.71
CA VAL A 170 21.79 -2.76 -10.49
C VAL A 170 23.03 -2.11 -9.86
N SER A 171 23.49 -2.66 -8.73
CA SER A 171 24.71 -2.24 -8.03
C SER A 171 25.95 -2.43 -8.89
N ASP A 172 27.11 -1.99 -8.39
CA ASP A 172 28.40 -2.11 -9.11
C ASP A 172 28.71 -3.55 -9.57
N GLY A 173 28.22 -4.56 -8.85
CA GLY A 173 28.41 -5.97 -9.20
C GLY A 173 27.62 -6.44 -10.42
N ALA A 174 26.56 -5.73 -10.78
CA ALA A 174 25.68 -6.03 -11.90
C ALA A 174 25.98 -5.14 -13.13
N ARG A 175 27.23 -4.75 -13.31
CA ARG A 175 27.65 -3.85 -14.40
C ARG A 175 28.85 -4.39 -15.14
N ASP A 176 28.93 -4.09 -16.44
CA ASP A 176 30.10 -4.37 -17.27
C ASP A 176 31.26 -3.40 -16.96
N ALA A 177 32.40 -3.59 -17.63
CA ALA A 177 33.60 -2.76 -17.47
C ALA A 177 33.41 -1.28 -17.86
N SER A 178 32.36 -0.96 -18.63
CA SER A 178 32.00 0.41 -19.01
C SER A 178 31.00 1.06 -18.05
N GLY A 179 30.57 0.33 -17.03
CA GLY A 179 29.57 0.77 -16.04
C GLY A 179 28.12 0.72 -16.54
N VAL A 180 27.88 0.00 -17.65
CA VAL A 180 26.52 -0.27 -18.16
C VAL A 180 25.94 -1.47 -17.43
N TRP A 181 24.63 -1.47 -17.18
CA TRP A 181 23.96 -2.61 -16.58
C TRP A 181 24.13 -3.89 -17.41
N ASP A 182 24.52 -4.99 -16.75
CA ASP A 182 24.69 -6.31 -17.36
C ASP A 182 23.46 -7.19 -17.01
N PRO A 183 22.71 -7.68 -18.01
CA PRO A 183 21.52 -8.49 -17.80
C PRO A 183 21.78 -9.94 -17.34
N ASP A 184 23.02 -10.38 -17.13
CA ASP A 184 23.34 -11.77 -16.80
C ASP A 184 22.57 -12.29 -15.57
N GLN A 185 22.53 -11.51 -14.49
CA GLN A 185 21.78 -11.90 -13.28
C GLN A 185 20.27 -11.99 -13.53
N ALA A 186 19.73 -11.05 -14.31
CA ALA A 186 18.31 -11.06 -14.67
C ALA A 186 17.96 -12.25 -15.57
N ARG A 187 18.82 -12.56 -16.52
CA ARG A 187 18.68 -13.72 -17.44
C ARG A 187 18.67 -15.04 -16.67
N ARG A 188 19.61 -15.22 -15.74
CA ARG A 188 19.68 -16.41 -14.88
C ARG A 188 18.45 -16.55 -14.00
N LEU A 189 18.02 -15.47 -13.35
CA LEU A 189 16.84 -15.47 -12.48
C LEU A 189 15.57 -15.80 -13.26
N ASN A 190 15.39 -15.19 -14.44
CA ASN A 190 14.25 -15.49 -15.32
C ASN A 190 14.26 -16.96 -15.77
N ALA A 191 15.39 -17.45 -16.29
CA ALA A 191 15.52 -18.84 -16.74
C ALA A 191 15.24 -19.85 -15.61
N TYR A 192 15.73 -19.57 -14.41
CA TYR A 192 15.44 -20.44 -13.25
C TYR A 192 13.97 -20.37 -12.83
N THR A 193 13.33 -19.19 -12.88
CA THR A 193 11.90 -19.04 -12.63
C THR A 193 11.06 -19.88 -13.57
N GLU A 194 11.37 -19.85 -14.87
CA GLU A 194 10.72 -20.65 -15.91
C GLU A 194 10.95 -22.16 -15.66
N LYS A 195 12.17 -22.57 -15.31
CA LYS A 195 12.50 -23.96 -14.95
C LYS A 195 11.64 -24.47 -13.78
N LEU A 196 11.28 -23.62 -12.84
CA LEU A 196 10.37 -23.93 -11.72
C LEU A 196 8.89 -23.94 -12.13
N GLY A 197 8.58 -23.69 -13.40
CA GLY A 197 7.21 -23.55 -13.90
C GLY A 197 6.51 -22.30 -13.37
N GLY A 198 7.27 -21.28 -13.01
CA GLY A 198 6.81 -19.92 -12.69
C GLY A 198 6.98 -18.99 -13.90
N HIS A 199 6.59 -17.73 -13.74
CA HIS A 199 6.75 -16.68 -14.73
C HIS A 199 6.88 -15.33 -14.06
N ILE A 200 7.84 -14.51 -14.48
CA ILE A 200 7.95 -13.11 -14.05
C ILE A 200 6.95 -12.31 -14.90
N TYR A 201 5.83 -11.94 -14.31
CA TYR A 201 4.77 -11.20 -14.99
C TYR A 201 5.20 -9.78 -15.37
N ALA A 202 5.90 -9.10 -14.44
CA ALA A 202 6.37 -7.74 -14.65
C ALA A 202 7.65 -7.49 -13.86
N ALA A 203 8.48 -6.56 -14.32
CA ALA A 203 9.69 -6.18 -13.62
C ALA A 203 10.00 -4.69 -13.71
N GLU A 204 10.50 -4.13 -12.61
CA GLU A 204 11.21 -2.87 -12.56
C GLU A 204 12.71 -3.15 -12.75
N LEU A 205 13.43 -2.33 -13.51
CA LEU A 205 14.87 -2.46 -13.54
C LEU A 205 15.45 -2.11 -12.16
N ILE A 206 15.00 -1.02 -11.57
CA ILE A 206 15.55 -0.42 -10.34
C ILE A 206 14.42 -0.12 -9.37
N ASN A 207 14.60 -0.50 -8.10
CA ASN A 207 13.77 0.04 -7.03
C ASN A 207 14.21 1.48 -6.71
N GLU A 208 13.30 2.45 -6.84
CA GLU A 208 13.49 3.86 -6.49
C GLU A 208 14.71 4.53 -7.16
N PRO A 209 14.81 4.54 -8.49
CA PRO A 209 15.97 5.07 -9.20
C PRO A 209 16.27 6.54 -8.88
N ASN A 210 15.24 7.30 -8.46
CA ASN A 210 15.40 8.69 -8.08
C ASN A 210 16.02 8.90 -6.70
N ALA A 211 16.15 7.86 -5.86
CA ALA A 211 16.76 7.93 -4.53
C ALA A 211 18.29 7.74 -4.52
N GLY A 212 18.90 7.51 -5.67
CA GLY A 212 20.36 7.51 -5.86
C GLY A 212 21.09 6.49 -4.98
N SER A 213 22.13 6.97 -4.28
CA SER A 213 22.98 6.09 -3.45
C SER A 213 22.26 5.50 -2.22
N MET A 214 21.11 6.04 -1.79
CA MET A 214 20.32 5.48 -0.68
C MET A 214 19.83 4.06 -0.98
N VAL A 215 19.61 3.75 -2.24
CA VAL A 215 19.08 2.45 -2.68
C VAL A 215 20.13 1.59 -3.39
N GLY A 216 21.42 1.85 -3.14
CA GLY A 216 22.52 1.02 -3.62
C GLY A 216 22.92 1.26 -5.10
N LEU A 217 22.51 2.37 -5.70
CA LEU A 217 22.97 2.75 -7.03
C LEU A 217 24.44 3.21 -7.01
N PRO A 218 25.18 3.01 -8.12
CA PRO A 218 26.55 3.49 -8.25
C PRO A 218 26.69 4.98 -7.99
N LYS A 219 27.85 5.39 -7.47
CA LYS A 219 28.14 6.80 -7.26
C LYS A 219 28.06 7.57 -8.58
N GLY A 220 27.32 8.68 -8.58
CA GLY A 220 27.14 9.52 -9.77
C GLY A 220 26.14 8.98 -10.79
N TYR A 221 25.34 7.98 -10.42
CA TYR A 221 24.24 7.51 -11.26
C TYR A 221 23.26 8.65 -11.55
N ASP A 222 22.99 8.89 -12.82
CA ASP A 222 22.19 10.01 -13.31
C ASP A 222 21.12 9.57 -14.33
N ALA A 223 20.39 10.52 -14.87
CA ALA A 223 19.33 10.26 -15.83
C ALA A 223 19.85 9.64 -17.14
N ALA A 224 21.06 9.97 -17.58
CA ALA A 224 21.66 9.39 -18.76
C ALA A 224 22.04 7.92 -18.53
N ALA A 225 22.60 7.60 -17.35
CA ALA A 225 22.87 6.23 -16.95
C ALA A 225 21.58 5.41 -16.86
N PHE A 226 20.52 5.96 -16.28
CA PHE A 226 19.20 5.32 -16.22
C PHE A 226 18.64 5.03 -17.62
N ALA A 227 18.68 5.99 -18.52
CA ALA A 227 18.18 5.82 -19.91
C ALA A 227 18.93 4.72 -20.67
N ARG A 228 20.27 4.71 -20.54
CA ARG A 228 21.13 3.69 -21.12
C ARG A 228 20.83 2.29 -20.57
N ASP A 229 20.72 2.16 -19.24
CA ASP A 229 20.43 0.89 -18.59
C ASP A 229 19.02 0.38 -18.94
N MET A 230 18.02 1.28 -19.03
CA MET A 230 16.67 0.95 -19.49
C MET A 230 16.63 0.46 -20.95
N ALA A 231 17.49 0.96 -21.81
CA ALA A 231 17.61 0.46 -23.18
C ALA A 231 18.15 -0.98 -23.22
N VAL A 232 19.17 -1.29 -22.39
CA VAL A 232 19.69 -2.66 -22.24
C VAL A 232 18.64 -3.57 -21.62
N PHE A 233 17.90 -3.09 -20.60
CA PHE A 233 16.83 -3.84 -19.97
C PHE A 233 15.72 -4.20 -20.96
N ARG A 234 15.33 -3.26 -21.82
CA ARG A 234 14.37 -3.53 -22.88
C ARG A 234 14.90 -4.58 -23.87
N ALA A 235 16.16 -4.49 -24.29
CA ALA A 235 16.77 -5.47 -25.19
C ALA A 235 16.78 -6.88 -24.56
N PHE A 236 17.13 -6.98 -23.28
CA PHE A 236 17.02 -8.24 -22.52
C PHE A 236 15.58 -8.77 -22.52
N ARG A 237 14.59 -7.92 -22.15
CA ARG A 237 13.19 -8.32 -22.12
C ARG A 237 12.73 -8.84 -23.48
N ASP A 238 13.05 -8.13 -24.54
CA ASP A 238 12.59 -8.49 -25.90
C ASP A 238 13.21 -9.81 -26.38
N ALA A 239 14.46 -10.12 -25.97
CA ALA A 239 15.17 -11.33 -26.35
C ALA A 239 14.87 -12.55 -25.45
N ASP A 240 14.89 -12.36 -24.14
CA ASP A 240 14.95 -13.46 -23.16
C ASP A 240 13.64 -13.62 -22.33
N ALA A 241 12.77 -12.60 -22.30
CA ALA A 241 11.54 -12.59 -21.48
C ALA A 241 10.39 -11.82 -22.15
N PRO A 242 9.98 -12.15 -23.41
CA PRO A 242 9.09 -11.30 -24.21
C PRO A 242 7.69 -11.11 -23.64
N GLN A 243 7.28 -11.97 -22.70
CA GLN A 243 5.98 -11.85 -22.00
C GLN A 243 6.03 -10.94 -20.77
N MET A 244 7.23 -10.62 -20.27
CA MET A 244 7.41 -9.78 -19.09
C MET A 244 7.10 -8.32 -19.41
N LYS A 245 6.28 -7.66 -18.57
CA LYS A 245 6.01 -6.23 -18.70
C LYS A 245 7.10 -5.42 -18.02
N ILE A 246 7.53 -4.34 -18.66
CA ILE A 246 8.45 -3.36 -18.06
C ILE A 246 7.62 -2.37 -17.24
N VAL A 247 7.92 -2.30 -15.94
CA VAL A 247 7.32 -1.38 -15.00
C VAL A 247 8.31 -0.30 -14.63
N GLY A 248 7.90 0.93 -14.48
CA GLY A 248 8.78 2.02 -14.07
C GLY A 248 8.18 3.41 -14.21
N PRO A 249 8.90 4.42 -13.72
CA PRO A 249 10.23 4.37 -13.14
C PRO A 249 10.28 3.85 -11.68
N GLY A 250 9.16 3.77 -10.93
CA GLY A 250 9.16 3.38 -9.51
C GLY A 250 9.74 4.47 -8.59
N SER A 251 9.60 5.73 -8.97
CA SER A 251 10.14 6.86 -8.19
C SER A 251 9.38 7.10 -6.89
N THR A 252 10.11 7.56 -5.87
CA THR A 252 9.58 7.86 -4.53
C THR A 252 9.84 9.30 -4.09
N GLY A 253 9.12 9.78 -3.06
CA GLY A 253 9.43 11.02 -2.33
C GLY A 253 9.23 12.31 -3.11
N GLU A 254 8.57 12.27 -4.25
CA GLU A 254 8.19 13.46 -5.01
C GLU A 254 6.79 13.97 -4.54
N ALA A 255 6.29 15.03 -5.13
CA ALA A 255 5.07 15.75 -4.70
C ALA A 255 5.15 16.42 -3.31
N GLY A 256 6.32 16.51 -2.70
CA GLY A 256 6.58 17.36 -1.54
C GLY A 256 6.21 16.78 -0.16
N PHE A 257 5.83 15.50 -0.07
CA PHE A 257 5.47 14.88 1.22
C PHE A 257 6.65 14.21 1.93
N VAL A 258 7.65 13.77 1.19
CA VAL A 258 8.89 13.20 1.71
C VAL A 258 10.04 14.05 1.18
N ILE A 259 10.84 14.62 2.08
CA ILE A 259 11.99 15.44 1.69
C ILE A 259 13.21 14.54 1.59
N MET A 260 13.64 14.30 0.35
CA MET A 260 14.85 13.53 0.09
C MET A 260 16.10 14.38 0.42
N PRO A 261 17.11 13.83 1.13
CA PRO A 261 18.35 14.53 1.40
C PRO A 261 19.06 14.95 0.10
N ARG A 262 19.48 16.20 0.00
CA ARG A 262 20.12 16.74 -1.23
C ARG A 262 21.44 16.08 -1.61
N ASN A 263 22.15 15.50 -0.64
CA ASN A 263 23.48 14.90 -0.82
C ASN A 263 23.46 13.43 -1.33
N ILE A 264 22.29 12.85 -1.59
CA ILE A 264 22.17 11.46 -2.04
C ILE A 264 22.08 11.30 -3.57
N GLY A 265 22.14 12.40 -4.31
CA GLY A 265 22.06 12.36 -5.78
C GLY A 265 20.65 12.10 -6.30
N VAL A 266 19.64 12.81 -5.76
CA VAL A 266 18.25 12.71 -6.22
C VAL A 266 18.15 13.11 -7.69
N VAL A 267 17.54 12.24 -8.50
CA VAL A 267 17.24 12.49 -9.91
C VAL A 267 15.73 12.53 -10.12
N PRO A 268 15.13 13.68 -10.44
CA PRO A 268 13.68 13.78 -10.61
C PRO A 268 13.13 12.84 -11.70
N THR A 269 11.91 12.34 -11.52
CA THR A 269 11.19 11.51 -12.53
C THR A 269 11.18 12.17 -13.91
N ASP A 270 10.96 13.48 -13.97
CA ASP A 270 10.98 14.21 -15.23
C ASP A 270 12.33 14.09 -15.95
N ALA A 271 13.44 14.14 -15.21
CA ALA A 271 14.77 13.96 -15.77
C ALA A 271 15.02 12.51 -16.20
N LEU A 272 14.66 11.52 -15.36
CA LEU A 272 14.79 10.10 -15.68
C LEU A 272 14.06 9.76 -16.99
N MET A 273 12.81 10.20 -17.13
CA MET A 273 11.94 9.84 -18.24
C MET A 273 12.15 10.70 -19.51
N SER A 274 12.92 11.81 -19.40
CA SER A 274 13.27 12.67 -20.54
C SER A 274 14.64 12.36 -21.13
N ALA A 275 15.45 11.56 -20.45
CA ALA A 275 16.82 11.26 -20.90
C ALA A 275 16.83 10.39 -22.17
N GLU A 276 17.94 10.44 -22.91
CA GLU A 276 18.11 9.67 -24.14
C GLU A 276 19.14 8.52 -23.94
N PRO A 277 18.90 7.33 -24.53
CA PRO A 277 17.70 6.93 -25.31
C PRO A 277 16.44 6.90 -24.42
N ARG A 278 15.33 7.45 -24.92
CA ARG A 278 14.12 7.66 -24.10
C ARG A 278 13.63 6.37 -23.46
N PRO A 279 13.53 6.29 -22.11
CA PRO A 279 12.97 5.14 -21.42
C PRO A 279 11.51 4.91 -21.82
N ARG A 280 11.17 3.64 -22.07
CA ARG A 280 9.79 3.22 -22.38
C ARG A 280 9.38 2.14 -21.41
N VAL A 281 8.20 2.29 -20.85
CA VAL A 281 7.60 1.35 -19.90
C VAL A 281 6.26 0.87 -20.44
N ASP A 282 5.87 -0.36 -20.09
CA ASP A 282 4.56 -0.91 -20.42
C ASP A 282 3.53 -0.54 -19.34
N ILE A 283 4.01 -0.25 -18.12
CA ILE A 283 3.23 0.19 -16.97
C ILE A 283 4.01 1.33 -16.29
N PHE A 284 3.38 2.47 -16.11
CA PHE A 284 3.98 3.56 -15.35
C PHE A 284 3.85 3.28 -13.85
N SER A 285 4.92 3.44 -13.06
CA SER A 285 4.87 3.16 -11.61
C SER A 285 5.50 4.25 -10.77
N TYR A 286 5.04 4.31 -9.52
CA TYR A 286 5.58 5.19 -8.49
C TYR A 286 5.37 4.59 -7.10
N HIS A 287 6.11 5.13 -6.10
CA HIS A 287 5.93 4.83 -4.69
C HIS A 287 5.28 6.01 -3.97
N PHE A 288 4.42 5.70 -3.01
CA PHE A 288 3.75 6.70 -2.21
C PHE A 288 3.85 6.43 -0.71
N TYR A 289 4.45 7.37 -0.01
CA TYR A 289 4.39 7.48 1.44
C TYR A 289 3.99 8.92 1.80
N GLY A 290 2.97 9.09 2.62
CA GLY A 290 2.50 10.41 3.02
C GLY A 290 3.47 11.16 3.93
N THR A 291 4.41 10.44 4.56
CA THR A 291 5.51 10.95 5.41
C THR A 291 6.59 9.88 5.56
N VAL A 292 7.70 10.21 6.24
CA VAL A 292 8.64 9.23 6.79
C VAL A 292 8.33 8.98 8.27
N SER A 293 8.61 7.79 8.78
CA SER A 293 8.35 7.45 10.18
C SER A 293 9.31 8.21 11.13
N LYS A 294 8.93 8.32 12.39
CA LYS A 294 9.77 8.91 13.45
C LYS A 294 11.14 8.24 13.58
N ARG A 295 11.28 6.99 13.12
CA ARG A 295 12.54 6.26 13.04
C ARG A 295 13.57 7.01 12.17
N CYS A 296 13.12 7.67 11.12
CA CYS A 296 13.95 8.45 10.21
C CYS A 296 13.98 9.96 10.52
N ALA A 297 13.54 10.40 11.70
CA ALA A 297 13.52 11.82 12.09
C ALA A 297 14.91 12.48 12.11
N ALA A 298 15.98 11.70 12.20
CA ALA A 298 17.33 12.22 12.05
C ALA A 298 17.66 12.69 10.62
N MET A 299 16.96 12.13 9.61
CA MET A 299 17.10 12.47 8.19
C MET A 299 16.12 13.55 7.76
N ASP A 300 14.92 13.57 8.33
CA ASP A 300 13.86 14.52 8.03
C ASP A 300 13.15 14.93 9.33
N LYS A 301 13.32 16.21 9.73
CA LYS A 301 12.71 16.75 10.96
C LYS A 301 11.18 16.82 10.90
N SER A 302 10.58 16.76 9.70
CA SER A 302 9.14 16.66 9.51
C SER A 302 8.62 15.22 9.64
N ALA A 303 9.50 14.26 9.96
CA ALA A 303 9.17 12.85 10.06
C ALA A 303 8.09 12.55 11.09
N GLY A 304 7.23 11.65 10.72
CA GLY A 304 6.09 11.20 11.51
C GLY A 304 4.90 12.15 11.42
N ILE A 305 3.74 11.56 11.63
CA ILE A 305 2.49 12.28 11.83
C ILE A 305 1.96 11.92 13.22
N SER A 306 1.40 12.90 13.94
CA SER A 306 0.74 12.60 15.20
C SER A 306 -0.38 11.58 14.99
N PRO A 307 -0.48 10.53 15.82
CA PRO A 307 -1.58 9.57 15.75
C PRO A 307 -2.97 10.22 15.76
N ASP A 308 -3.13 11.35 16.44
CA ASP A 308 -4.40 12.07 16.51
C ASP A 308 -4.88 12.61 15.16
N ARG A 309 -3.95 12.77 14.20
CA ARG A 309 -4.23 13.24 12.85
C ARG A 309 -4.42 12.12 11.82
N ALA A 310 -4.36 10.87 12.24
CA ALA A 310 -4.42 9.71 11.33
C ALA A 310 -5.73 9.62 10.53
N LEU A 311 -6.82 10.21 11.04
CA LEU A 311 -8.14 10.23 10.41
C LEU A 311 -8.50 11.61 9.81
N ASP A 312 -7.57 12.56 9.79
CA ASP A 312 -7.78 13.88 9.21
C ASP A 312 -7.78 13.81 7.68
N GLU A 313 -8.63 14.60 7.04
CA GLU A 313 -8.74 14.64 5.58
C GLU A 313 -7.45 15.12 4.92
N ASP A 314 -6.75 16.09 5.47
CA ASP A 314 -5.49 16.61 4.91
C ASP A 314 -4.36 15.56 4.92
N TRP A 315 -4.43 14.58 5.82
CA TRP A 315 -3.55 13.43 5.83
C TRP A 315 -3.97 12.39 4.77
N LEU A 316 -5.25 12.01 4.75
CA LEU A 316 -5.79 11.00 3.87
C LEU A 316 -5.73 11.44 2.40
N ALA A 317 -6.00 12.71 2.12
CA ALA A 317 -5.98 13.29 0.77
C ALA A 317 -4.57 13.43 0.17
N ARG A 318 -3.49 13.24 0.92
CA ARG A 318 -2.13 13.18 0.37
C ARG A 318 -2.00 12.13 -0.73
N ALA A 319 -2.74 11.04 -0.63
CA ALA A 319 -2.80 10.01 -1.65
C ALA A 319 -3.33 10.56 -2.99
N ASP A 320 -4.35 11.42 -2.98
CA ASP A 320 -4.90 12.04 -4.19
C ASP A 320 -3.93 13.03 -4.82
N LEU A 321 -3.27 13.87 -4.01
CA LEU A 321 -2.30 14.84 -4.50
C LEU A 321 -1.10 14.14 -5.17
N ASN A 322 -0.62 13.05 -4.56
CA ASN A 322 0.47 12.26 -5.12
C ASN A 322 0.05 11.55 -6.43
N ALA A 323 -1.15 10.97 -6.47
CA ALA A 323 -1.67 10.36 -7.69
C ALA A 323 -1.79 11.37 -8.83
N THR A 324 -2.31 12.57 -8.55
CA THR A 324 -2.40 13.66 -9.54
C THR A 324 -1.03 14.00 -10.11
N TYR A 325 -0.03 14.17 -9.24
CA TYR A 325 1.35 14.46 -9.65
C TYR A 325 1.93 13.41 -10.61
N TYR A 326 1.76 12.11 -10.29
CA TYR A 326 2.32 11.04 -11.12
C TYR A 326 1.48 10.74 -12.37
N LYS A 327 0.16 10.96 -12.34
CA LYS A 327 -0.69 10.86 -13.53
C LYS A 327 -0.32 11.89 -14.61
N GLU A 328 0.03 13.11 -14.21
CA GLU A 328 0.55 14.11 -15.16
C GLU A 328 1.81 13.60 -15.87
N ARG A 329 2.71 12.95 -15.12
CA ARG A 329 3.94 12.38 -15.66
C ARG A 329 3.68 11.14 -16.53
N GLN A 330 2.78 10.28 -16.11
CA GLN A 330 2.31 9.15 -16.92
C GLN A 330 1.72 9.64 -18.25
N GLN A 331 0.88 10.67 -18.25
CA GLN A 331 0.34 11.23 -19.48
C GLN A 331 1.44 11.82 -20.38
N ARG A 332 2.44 12.44 -19.80
CA ARG A 332 3.55 13.05 -20.56
C ARG A 332 4.53 12.02 -21.14
N PHE A 333 4.88 11.00 -20.39
CA PHE A 333 6.00 10.10 -20.71
C PHE A 333 5.58 8.70 -21.15
N ALA A 334 4.40 8.24 -20.72
CA ALA A 334 3.88 6.89 -20.94
C ALA A 334 2.35 6.89 -21.16
N SER A 335 1.86 7.83 -21.98
CA SER A 335 0.44 7.97 -22.26
C SER A 335 -0.20 6.68 -22.76
N GLY A 336 -1.37 6.35 -22.21
CA GLY A 336 -2.13 5.15 -22.55
C GLY A 336 -1.67 3.87 -21.82
N THR A 337 -0.62 3.92 -21.00
CA THR A 337 -0.23 2.80 -20.14
C THR A 337 -1.07 2.77 -18.87
N ASP A 338 -1.13 1.61 -18.21
CA ASP A 338 -1.61 1.53 -16.84
C ASP A 338 -0.69 2.32 -15.89
N ILE A 339 -1.23 2.73 -14.73
CA ILE A 339 -0.46 3.35 -13.66
C ILE A 339 -0.58 2.53 -12.37
N TRP A 340 0.55 2.17 -11.75
CA TRP A 340 0.63 1.37 -10.54
C TRP A 340 1.30 2.13 -9.39
N ILE A 341 0.83 1.91 -8.18
CA ILE A 341 1.60 2.21 -6.97
C ILE A 341 2.31 0.93 -6.58
N THR A 342 3.60 0.82 -6.92
CA THR A 342 4.37 -0.41 -6.66
C THR A 342 4.89 -0.52 -5.23
N GLU A 343 4.76 0.57 -4.44
CA GLU A 343 5.07 0.54 -3.02
C GLU A 343 4.31 1.64 -2.26
N THR A 344 3.59 1.28 -1.21
CA THR A 344 2.93 2.24 -0.31
C THR A 344 2.63 1.64 1.05
N ALA A 345 2.71 2.47 2.09
CA ALA A 345 2.28 2.15 3.44
C ALA A 345 1.95 3.42 4.25
N GLN A 346 1.82 3.28 5.58
CA GLN A 346 1.53 4.41 6.47
C GLN A 346 2.62 5.49 6.41
N ALA A 347 3.90 5.10 6.48
CA ALA A 347 5.05 6.00 6.37
C ALA A 347 6.26 5.23 5.83
N ALA A 348 7.14 5.89 5.09
CA ALA A 348 8.44 5.33 4.72
C ALA A 348 9.26 4.97 5.96
N CYS A 349 10.36 4.23 5.80
CA CYS A 349 11.16 3.73 6.91
C CYS A 349 10.39 2.80 7.87
N GLY A 350 9.61 1.86 7.36
CA GLY A 350 8.99 0.79 8.15
C GLY A 350 7.72 1.16 8.92
N GLY A 351 7.13 2.34 8.66
CA GLY A 351 5.95 2.81 9.35
C GLY A 351 6.21 3.32 10.77
N ASP A 352 5.30 4.09 11.33
CA ASP A 352 5.27 4.44 12.75
C ASP A 352 4.63 3.30 13.58
N ALA A 353 4.80 3.31 14.90
CA ALA A 353 4.26 2.28 15.79
C ALA A 353 2.73 2.07 15.64
N TRP A 354 1.98 3.14 15.37
CA TRP A 354 0.54 3.06 15.18
C TRP A 354 0.10 2.47 13.83
N ALA A 355 1.03 2.25 12.89
CA ALA A 355 0.74 1.55 11.64
C ALA A 355 0.28 0.09 11.87
N ALA A 356 0.67 -0.52 13.01
CA ALA A 356 0.26 -1.86 13.41
C ALA A 356 -1.11 -1.93 14.13
N THR A 357 -1.84 -0.82 14.23
CA THR A 357 -3.09 -0.70 15.01
C THR A 357 -4.31 -0.47 14.12
N TRP A 358 -5.51 -0.51 14.72
CA TRP A 358 -6.78 -0.21 14.04
C TRP A 358 -6.77 1.16 13.36
N ARG A 359 -6.01 2.10 13.89
CA ARG A 359 -5.85 3.46 13.38
C ARG A 359 -5.43 3.51 11.91
N ASP A 360 -4.49 2.67 11.48
CA ASP A 360 -4.03 2.66 10.09
C ASP A 360 -5.00 1.97 9.12
N SER A 361 -5.93 1.18 9.61
CA SER A 361 -6.92 0.51 8.76
C SER A 361 -7.80 1.50 8.00
N PHE A 362 -8.03 2.69 8.56
CA PHE A 362 -8.78 3.76 7.90
C PHE A 362 -8.01 4.30 6.69
N ARG A 363 -6.72 4.66 6.87
CA ARG A 363 -5.87 5.09 5.75
C ARG A 363 -5.77 3.99 4.69
N TYR A 364 -5.58 2.74 5.10
CA TYR A 364 -5.44 1.61 4.19
C TYR A 364 -6.65 1.49 3.25
N VAL A 365 -7.85 1.45 3.79
CA VAL A 365 -9.09 1.30 2.99
C VAL A 365 -9.42 2.58 2.22
N ASP A 366 -9.24 3.74 2.84
CA ASP A 366 -9.49 5.03 2.21
C ASP A 366 -8.57 5.25 1.00
N GLN A 367 -7.29 4.91 1.15
CA GLN A 367 -6.32 4.96 0.04
C GLN A 367 -6.72 4.03 -1.11
N LEU A 368 -7.12 2.78 -0.83
CA LEU A 368 -7.60 1.87 -1.89
C LEU A 368 -8.80 2.50 -2.62
N GLY A 369 -9.76 3.05 -1.90
CA GLY A 369 -10.94 3.70 -2.51
C GLY A 369 -10.56 4.92 -3.36
N ARG A 370 -9.72 5.81 -2.84
CA ARG A 370 -9.26 7.03 -3.54
C ARG A 370 -8.48 6.67 -4.81
N GLN A 371 -7.53 5.76 -4.70
CA GLN A 371 -6.68 5.38 -5.82
C GLN A 371 -7.48 4.68 -6.93
N ALA A 372 -8.45 3.82 -6.57
CA ALA A 372 -9.36 3.22 -7.53
C ALA A 372 -10.17 4.28 -8.31
N LYS A 373 -10.74 5.27 -7.61
CA LYS A 373 -11.45 6.40 -8.26
C LYS A 373 -10.55 7.24 -9.17
N GLN A 374 -9.26 7.33 -8.84
CA GLN A 374 -8.25 8.02 -9.65
C GLN A 374 -7.79 7.20 -10.87
N GLY A 375 -8.18 5.94 -10.99
CA GLY A 375 -7.77 5.05 -12.08
C GLY A 375 -6.38 4.46 -11.94
N VAL A 376 -5.82 4.44 -10.72
CA VAL A 376 -4.64 3.63 -10.41
C VAL A 376 -5.05 2.17 -10.54
N SER A 377 -4.33 1.40 -11.36
CA SER A 377 -4.75 0.04 -11.73
C SER A 377 -4.38 -1.01 -10.71
N VAL A 378 -3.27 -0.85 -9.96
CA VAL A 378 -2.83 -1.75 -8.88
C VAL A 378 -2.17 -0.95 -7.76
N VAL A 379 -2.43 -1.35 -6.52
CA VAL A 379 -1.83 -0.76 -5.31
C VAL A 379 -1.14 -1.84 -4.50
N PHE A 380 0.19 -1.76 -4.38
CA PHE A 380 1.02 -2.69 -3.61
C PHE A 380 1.26 -2.16 -2.21
N HIS A 381 0.68 -2.83 -1.22
CA HIS A 381 0.94 -2.52 0.19
C HIS A 381 2.30 -3.03 0.64
N ASN A 382 3.08 -2.20 1.27
CA ASN A 382 4.37 -2.56 1.86
C ASN A 382 4.19 -2.78 3.37
N THR A 383 4.28 -4.00 3.89
CA THR A 383 4.59 -5.29 3.27
C THR A 383 3.57 -6.36 3.67
N LEU A 384 3.77 -7.61 3.20
CA LEU A 384 2.98 -8.73 3.72
C LEU A 384 3.27 -8.98 5.20
N ALA A 385 4.57 -9.10 5.61
CA ALA A 385 4.95 -9.51 6.96
C ALA A 385 6.11 -8.74 7.61
N ALA A 386 6.74 -7.77 6.95
CA ALA A 386 7.90 -7.07 7.51
C ALA A 386 7.57 -5.69 8.07
N SER A 387 8.13 -5.40 9.28
CA SER A 387 8.05 -4.09 9.93
C SER A 387 6.65 -3.69 10.45
N ASP A 388 6.50 -2.45 10.99
CA ASP A 388 5.27 -2.04 11.69
C ASP A 388 4.09 -1.85 10.74
N TYR A 389 4.32 -1.50 9.49
CA TYR A 389 3.26 -1.28 8.50
C TYR A 389 2.71 -2.57 7.85
N ALA A 390 3.30 -3.74 8.12
CA ALA A 390 2.88 -5.00 7.50
C ALA A 390 1.44 -5.40 7.82
N LEU A 391 0.84 -6.20 6.94
CA LEU A 391 -0.50 -6.79 7.18
C LEU A 391 -0.48 -7.89 8.23
N ILE A 392 0.65 -8.59 8.35
CA ILE A 392 0.87 -9.71 9.28
C ILE A 392 2.03 -9.34 10.22
N ASP A 393 1.88 -9.60 11.50
CA ASP A 393 2.96 -9.39 12.47
C ASP A 393 4.06 -10.43 12.27
N GLU A 394 5.29 -9.97 12.01
CA GLU A 394 6.43 -10.83 11.64
C GLU A 394 6.90 -11.78 12.74
N ALA A 395 6.68 -11.44 14.00
CA ALA A 395 7.16 -12.24 15.15
C ALA A 395 6.17 -13.34 15.52
N THR A 396 4.88 -13.11 15.30
CA THR A 396 3.79 -14.01 15.73
C THR A 396 3.05 -14.65 14.57
N MET A 397 3.25 -14.16 13.33
CA MET A 397 2.46 -14.49 12.13
C MET A 397 0.95 -14.33 12.39
N MET A 398 0.57 -13.32 13.16
CA MET A 398 -0.82 -12.98 13.43
C MET A 398 -1.29 -11.81 12.56
N PRO A 399 -2.55 -11.83 12.08
CA PRO A 399 -3.12 -10.71 11.33
C PRO A 399 -3.13 -9.43 12.15
N ARG A 400 -2.70 -8.33 11.56
CA ARG A 400 -2.90 -6.98 12.08
C ARG A 400 -4.27 -6.43 11.67
N PRO A 401 -4.76 -5.34 12.28
CA PRO A 401 -6.09 -4.80 11.98
C PRO A 401 -6.37 -4.56 10.49
N SER A 402 -5.42 -3.97 9.75
CA SER A 402 -5.55 -3.69 8.32
C SER A 402 -5.72 -4.96 7.46
N TYR A 403 -5.19 -6.10 7.90
CA TYR A 403 -5.36 -7.38 7.23
C TYR A 403 -6.84 -7.78 7.08
N TRP A 404 -7.66 -7.58 8.13
CA TRP A 404 -9.07 -7.94 8.09
C TRP A 404 -9.87 -7.08 7.11
N ALA A 405 -9.53 -5.80 7.05
CA ALA A 405 -10.09 -4.90 6.04
C ALA A 405 -9.65 -5.30 4.63
N ALA A 406 -8.38 -5.70 4.46
CA ALA A 406 -7.85 -6.21 3.20
C ALA A 406 -8.57 -7.48 2.73
N VAL A 407 -8.86 -8.42 3.63
CA VAL A 407 -9.62 -9.65 3.31
C VAL A 407 -11.04 -9.32 2.85
N LEU A 408 -11.73 -8.39 3.51
CA LEU A 408 -13.07 -7.99 3.08
C LEU A 408 -13.04 -7.26 1.74
N TRP A 409 -12.04 -6.42 1.50
CA TRP A 409 -11.83 -5.78 0.19
C TRP A 409 -11.65 -6.84 -0.90
N ALA A 410 -10.74 -7.78 -0.70
CA ALA A 410 -10.46 -8.84 -1.66
C ALA A 410 -11.69 -9.71 -1.98
N ARG A 411 -12.57 -9.95 -1.01
CA ARG A 411 -13.77 -10.77 -1.18
C ARG A 411 -14.94 -10.06 -1.85
N LEU A 412 -15.05 -8.77 -1.63
CA LEU A 412 -16.27 -8.03 -1.99
C LEU A 412 -16.05 -7.04 -3.15
N MET A 413 -14.91 -6.35 -3.19
CA MET A 413 -14.65 -5.31 -4.17
C MET A 413 -14.14 -5.92 -5.48
N GLY A 414 -14.87 -5.70 -6.58
CA GLY A 414 -14.49 -6.13 -7.93
C GLY A 414 -13.58 -5.11 -8.62
N ASN A 415 -13.48 -5.19 -9.94
CA ASN A 415 -12.56 -4.35 -10.71
C ASN A 415 -13.20 -3.16 -11.43
N VAL A 416 -14.53 -3.08 -11.47
CA VAL A 416 -15.27 -1.94 -12.05
C VAL A 416 -15.58 -0.97 -10.93
N VAL A 417 -14.97 0.20 -10.96
CA VAL A 417 -15.18 1.28 -9.99
C VAL A 417 -16.43 2.08 -10.34
N LEU A 418 -17.26 2.31 -9.33
CA LEU A 418 -18.54 2.99 -9.46
C LEU A 418 -18.53 4.30 -8.66
N ASP A 419 -19.32 5.27 -9.11
CA ASP A 419 -19.47 6.55 -8.42
C ASP A 419 -20.54 6.45 -7.31
N ALA A 420 -20.07 6.32 -6.07
CA ALA A 420 -20.92 6.40 -4.88
C ALA A 420 -21.20 7.83 -4.39
N GLY A 421 -20.81 8.83 -5.17
CA GLY A 421 -20.87 10.24 -4.81
C GLY A 421 -19.56 10.77 -4.20
N GLN A 422 -19.64 12.01 -3.69
CA GLN A 422 -18.50 12.67 -3.04
C GLN A 422 -18.44 12.28 -1.56
N ASN A 423 -17.21 12.17 -1.05
CA ASN A 423 -16.99 12.05 0.40
C ASN A 423 -17.51 13.31 1.11
N ALA A 424 -18.25 13.14 2.18
CA ALA A 424 -18.87 14.22 2.92
C ALA A 424 -18.41 14.24 4.37
N GLY A 425 -17.63 15.26 4.73
CA GLY A 425 -17.10 15.42 6.08
C GLY A 425 -16.29 14.20 6.52
N LYS A 426 -16.78 13.51 7.57
CA LYS A 426 -16.12 12.33 8.14
C LYS A 426 -16.66 10.99 7.62
N LEU A 427 -17.56 10.98 6.64
CA LEU A 427 -18.08 9.77 6.01
C LEU A 427 -17.57 9.65 4.60
N HIS A 428 -16.70 8.66 4.35
CA HIS A 428 -16.17 8.37 3.03
C HIS A 428 -16.85 7.14 2.44
N LEU A 429 -17.20 7.22 1.15
CA LEU A 429 -17.91 6.19 0.41
C LEU A 429 -17.13 5.80 -0.85
N TYR A 430 -16.92 4.50 -1.04
CA TYR A 430 -16.30 3.94 -2.24
C TYR A 430 -17.11 2.75 -2.73
N SER A 431 -17.32 2.64 -4.04
CA SER A 431 -18.13 1.58 -4.62
C SER A 431 -17.44 0.92 -5.81
N GLN A 432 -17.62 -0.39 -5.90
CA GLN A 432 -17.20 -1.21 -7.03
C GLN A 432 -18.27 -2.26 -7.32
N CYS A 433 -18.21 -2.89 -8.50
CA CYS A 433 -19.02 -4.06 -8.73
C CYS A 433 -18.72 -5.14 -7.68
N LEU A 434 -19.74 -5.84 -7.22
CA LEU A 434 -19.55 -6.93 -6.25
C LEU A 434 -18.82 -8.11 -6.93
N ARG A 435 -17.68 -8.48 -6.37
CA ARG A 435 -16.84 -9.54 -6.92
C ARG A 435 -17.61 -10.83 -7.11
N GLY A 436 -17.53 -11.40 -8.31
CA GLY A 436 -18.15 -12.68 -8.64
C GLY A 436 -19.68 -12.67 -8.73
N THR A 437 -20.34 -11.49 -8.72
CA THR A 437 -21.80 -11.37 -8.75
C THR A 437 -22.23 -10.42 -9.88
N PRO A 438 -22.65 -10.93 -11.05
CA PRO A 438 -23.11 -10.09 -12.14
C PRO A 438 -24.26 -9.17 -11.72
N GLY A 439 -24.14 -7.88 -12.02
CA GLY A 439 -25.10 -6.84 -11.63
C GLY A 439 -25.03 -6.45 -10.15
N GLY A 440 -24.26 -7.15 -9.32
CA GLY A 440 -24.09 -6.84 -7.92
C GLY A 440 -23.16 -5.64 -7.68
N VAL A 441 -23.36 -4.95 -6.56
CA VAL A 441 -22.56 -3.78 -6.16
C VAL A 441 -22.03 -3.98 -4.74
N ALA A 442 -20.79 -3.61 -4.52
CA ALA A 442 -20.16 -3.49 -3.20
C ALA A 442 -19.93 -2.01 -2.89
N LEU A 443 -20.25 -1.61 -1.65
CA LEU A 443 -20.05 -0.26 -1.14
C LEU A 443 -19.21 -0.34 0.15
N VAL A 444 -18.18 0.47 0.26
CA VAL A 444 -17.44 0.67 1.51
C VAL A 444 -17.82 2.03 2.08
N ALA A 445 -18.22 2.04 3.34
CA ALA A 445 -18.51 3.24 4.11
C ALA A 445 -17.53 3.31 5.29
N ILE A 446 -16.73 4.37 5.33
CA ILE A 446 -15.72 4.62 6.36
C ILE A 446 -16.22 5.78 7.22
N ASN A 447 -16.56 5.51 8.47
CA ASN A 447 -16.89 6.55 9.45
C ASN A 447 -15.62 6.96 10.20
N LEU A 448 -15.06 8.12 9.83
CA LEU A 448 -13.86 8.72 10.42
C LEU A 448 -14.17 9.50 11.71
N ASP A 449 -15.45 9.68 12.07
CA ASP A 449 -15.83 10.30 13.35
C ASP A 449 -15.55 9.31 14.49
N THR A 450 -14.69 9.70 15.41
CA THR A 450 -14.28 8.85 16.55
C THR A 450 -15.24 8.90 17.72
N ALA A 451 -16.19 9.84 17.71
CA ALA A 451 -17.14 10.05 18.80
C ALA A 451 -18.59 9.70 18.42
N ASN A 452 -18.97 9.93 17.15
CA ASN A 452 -20.37 9.88 16.74
C ASN A 452 -20.59 8.81 15.65
N PRO A 453 -21.72 8.08 15.70
CA PRO A 453 -22.14 7.23 14.61
C PRO A 453 -22.54 8.08 13.40
N ALA A 454 -22.32 7.54 12.20
CA ALA A 454 -22.82 8.11 10.95
C ALA A 454 -24.10 7.39 10.50
N SER A 455 -24.99 8.12 9.83
CA SER A 455 -26.21 7.55 9.25
C SER A 455 -26.03 7.34 7.75
N LEU A 456 -26.39 6.15 7.28
CA LEU A 456 -26.40 5.80 5.86
C LEU A 456 -27.76 5.21 5.48
N SER A 457 -28.44 5.84 4.50
CA SER A 457 -29.70 5.32 3.98
C SER A 457 -29.46 4.36 2.83
N LEU A 458 -29.97 3.14 2.93
CA LEU A 458 -29.79 2.08 1.93
C LEU A 458 -31.04 1.94 1.05
N ALA A 459 -30.87 2.03 -0.27
CA ALA A 459 -31.87 1.61 -1.22
C ALA A 459 -31.69 0.10 -1.49
N GLY A 460 -32.67 -0.69 -1.10
CA GLY A 460 -32.65 -2.14 -1.30
C GLY A 460 -32.06 -2.91 -0.11
N LYS A 461 -31.88 -4.21 -0.32
CA LYS A 461 -31.33 -5.14 0.68
C LYS A 461 -29.84 -5.30 0.47
N ALA A 462 -29.08 -5.29 1.55
CA ALA A 462 -27.64 -5.53 1.55
C ALA A 462 -27.25 -6.57 2.60
N THR A 463 -26.07 -7.13 2.45
CA THR A 463 -25.35 -7.83 3.52
C THR A 463 -24.25 -6.91 4.01
N ARG A 464 -24.25 -6.58 5.30
CA ARG A 464 -23.32 -5.64 5.93
C ARG A 464 -22.25 -6.38 6.75
N TYR A 465 -21.01 -5.93 6.60
CA TYR A 465 -19.83 -6.40 7.33
C TYR A 465 -19.17 -5.18 7.98
N THR A 466 -19.40 -4.97 9.27
CA THR A 466 -18.87 -3.81 9.99
C THR A 466 -17.67 -4.21 10.84
N LEU A 467 -16.52 -3.63 10.54
CA LEU A 467 -15.29 -3.73 11.32
C LEU A 467 -15.24 -2.59 12.33
N THR A 468 -14.91 -2.94 13.57
CA THR A 468 -14.67 -2.02 14.68
C THR A 468 -13.55 -2.56 15.56
N ALA A 469 -13.05 -1.72 16.47
CA ALA A 469 -12.12 -2.12 17.53
C ALA A 469 -12.51 -1.43 18.84
N ASP A 470 -11.90 -1.82 19.96
CA ASP A 470 -12.22 -1.22 21.28
C ASP A 470 -11.74 0.24 21.37
N ASN A 471 -10.65 0.57 20.66
CA ASN A 471 -10.14 1.92 20.47
C ASN A 471 -9.24 1.94 19.22
N LEU A 472 -8.77 3.13 18.84
CA LEU A 472 -7.93 3.30 17.64
C LEU A 472 -6.56 2.62 17.73
N ASP A 473 -6.03 2.44 18.93
CA ASP A 473 -4.70 1.82 19.15
C ASP A 473 -4.79 0.29 19.37
N ALA A 474 -5.99 -0.28 19.24
CA ALA A 474 -6.20 -1.72 19.38
C ALA A 474 -5.49 -2.51 18.27
N GLY A 475 -4.86 -3.62 18.65
CA GLY A 475 -4.31 -4.62 17.74
C GLY A 475 -5.31 -5.70 17.31
N SER A 476 -6.52 -5.71 17.88
CA SER A 476 -7.59 -6.65 17.57
C SER A 476 -8.80 -5.95 16.95
N VAL A 477 -9.53 -6.69 16.09
CA VAL A 477 -10.67 -6.18 15.34
C VAL A 477 -11.90 -7.04 15.60
N LYS A 478 -13.07 -6.43 15.58
CA LYS A 478 -14.37 -7.09 15.66
C LYS A 478 -15.10 -6.98 14.34
N LEU A 479 -15.73 -8.08 13.91
CA LEU A 479 -16.68 -8.09 12.81
C LEU A 479 -18.10 -8.20 13.38
N ASN A 480 -18.94 -7.20 13.14
CA ASN A 480 -20.30 -7.14 13.65
C ASN A 480 -20.38 -7.39 15.19
N GLY A 481 -19.40 -6.84 15.94
CA GLY A 481 -19.27 -6.97 17.38
C GLY A 481 -18.57 -8.22 17.90
N GLN A 482 -18.21 -9.19 17.04
CA GLN A 482 -17.49 -10.40 17.42
C GLN A 482 -16.00 -10.26 17.11
N THR A 483 -15.13 -10.50 18.09
CA THR A 483 -13.67 -10.44 17.91
C THR A 483 -13.22 -11.46 16.88
N LEU A 484 -12.43 -11.01 15.90
CA LEU A 484 -11.83 -11.85 14.87
C LEU A 484 -10.55 -12.49 15.39
N ALA A 485 -10.45 -13.80 15.21
CA ALA A 485 -9.26 -14.57 15.50
C ALA A 485 -9.08 -15.66 14.44
N VAL A 486 -7.84 -15.95 14.07
CA VAL A 486 -7.51 -17.05 13.17
C VAL A 486 -7.28 -18.35 13.97
N GLY A 487 -7.51 -19.48 13.32
CA GLY A 487 -7.14 -20.77 13.85
C GLY A 487 -5.62 -20.98 13.94
N GLN A 488 -5.21 -22.12 14.50
CA GLN A 488 -3.80 -22.45 14.74
C GLN A 488 -2.94 -22.30 13.47
N ASP A 489 -3.44 -22.74 12.31
CA ASP A 489 -2.74 -22.71 11.03
C ASP A 489 -3.06 -21.46 10.18
N GLY A 490 -3.56 -20.39 10.81
CA GLY A 490 -3.94 -19.18 10.08
C GLY A 490 -5.23 -19.28 9.28
N VAL A 491 -6.03 -20.33 9.49
CA VAL A 491 -7.35 -20.47 8.85
C VAL A 491 -8.29 -19.42 9.41
N LEU A 492 -8.92 -18.65 8.49
CA LEU A 492 -9.82 -17.58 8.90
C LEU A 492 -11.14 -18.14 9.46
N PRO A 493 -11.74 -17.42 10.42
CA PRO A 493 -13.08 -17.71 10.87
C PRO A 493 -14.09 -17.45 9.72
N ASN A 494 -15.29 -17.97 9.88
CA ASN A 494 -16.37 -17.65 8.95
C ASN A 494 -16.77 -16.17 9.09
N LEU A 495 -16.41 -15.35 8.12
CA LEU A 495 -16.74 -13.93 8.09
C LEU A 495 -18.20 -13.77 7.63
N LYS A 496 -19.15 -13.81 8.57
CA LYS A 496 -20.58 -13.65 8.30
C LYS A 496 -20.99 -12.18 8.33
N GLY A 497 -21.65 -11.72 7.26
CA GLY A 497 -22.34 -10.46 7.24
C GLY A 497 -23.71 -10.56 7.92
N VAL A 498 -24.32 -9.42 8.17
CA VAL A 498 -25.68 -9.29 8.72
C VAL A 498 -26.58 -8.62 7.69
N ALA A 499 -27.86 -9.02 7.65
CA ALA A 499 -28.82 -8.39 6.75
C ALA A 499 -29.01 -6.89 7.12
N ALA A 500 -29.06 -6.04 6.09
CA ALA A 500 -29.20 -4.60 6.25
C ALA A 500 -30.16 -4.03 5.20
N HIS A 501 -31.00 -3.08 5.60
CA HIS A 501 -31.91 -2.35 4.74
C HIS A 501 -32.33 -1.03 5.39
N GLY A 502 -32.78 -0.06 4.61
CA GLY A 502 -33.24 1.23 5.13
C GLY A 502 -32.13 2.03 5.80
N MET A 503 -32.46 2.80 6.85
CA MET A 503 -31.48 3.60 7.58
C MET A 503 -30.57 2.73 8.43
N GLN A 504 -29.27 2.87 8.22
CA GLN A 504 -28.22 2.21 9.00
C GLN A 504 -27.49 3.21 9.87
N SER A 505 -27.19 2.81 11.09
CA SER A 505 -26.23 3.48 11.96
C SER A 505 -24.87 2.79 11.80
N LEU A 506 -23.86 3.53 11.37
CA LEU A 506 -22.48 3.10 11.27
C LEU A 506 -21.74 3.56 12.52
N PRO A 507 -21.22 2.66 13.35
CA PRO A 507 -20.54 3.05 14.60
C PRO A 507 -19.45 4.10 14.37
N ALA A 508 -19.12 4.86 15.42
CA ALA A 508 -17.94 5.72 15.43
C ALA A 508 -16.69 4.90 15.13
N ALA A 509 -15.73 5.49 14.43
CA ALA A 509 -14.46 4.87 14.03
C ALA A 509 -14.67 3.45 13.46
N SER A 510 -15.50 3.30 12.42
CA SER A 510 -15.82 2.00 11.81
C SER A 510 -15.61 1.98 10.29
N ILE A 511 -15.38 0.78 9.77
CA ILE A 511 -15.33 0.49 8.34
C ILE A 511 -16.41 -0.55 8.04
N SER A 512 -17.39 -0.20 7.21
CA SER A 512 -18.51 -1.05 6.85
C SER A 512 -18.50 -1.37 5.36
N TYR A 513 -18.47 -2.67 5.03
CA TYR A 513 -18.69 -3.15 3.67
C TYR A 513 -20.15 -3.58 3.53
N LEU A 514 -20.76 -3.21 2.41
CA LEU A 514 -22.16 -3.52 2.09
C LEU A 514 -22.19 -4.21 0.72
N ALA A 515 -22.65 -5.44 0.67
CA ALA A 515 -22.82 -6.19 -0.56
C ALA A 515 -24.29 -6.18 -0.98
N TYR A 516 -24.56 -5.71 -2.21
CA TYR A 516 -25.89 -5.65 -2.84
C TYR A 516 -25.92 -6.63 -4.02
N PRO A 517 -26.17 -7.93 -3.80
CA PRO A 517 -26.17 -8.91 -4.88
C PRO A 517 -27.25 -8.63 -5.93
N ASP A 518 -28.39 -8.05 -5.51
CA ASP A 518 -29.56 -7.78 -6.33
C ASP A 518 -29.65 -6.33 -6.83
N ALA A 519 -28.54 -5.57 -6.83
CA ALA A 519 -28.49 -4.17 -7.27
C ALA A 519 -28.89 -4.00 -8.74
N ARG A 520 -28.62 -5.01 -9.58
CA ARG A 520 -28.88 -4.98 -11.03
C ARG A 520 -28.21 -3.83 -11.77
N ASN A 521 -27.06 -3.40 -11.28
CA ASN A 521 -26.30 -2.32 -11.91
C ASN A 521 -25.82 -2.75 -13.31
N PRO A 522 -26.14 -1.99 -14.38
CA PRO A 522 -25.77 -2.36 -15.75
C PRO A 522 -24.26 -2.34 -16.00
N ALA A 523 -23.48 -1.55 -15.25
CA ALA A 523 -22.02 -1.48 -15.35
C ALA A 523 -21.33 -2.75 -14.79
N CYS A 524 -22.06 -3.59 -14.03
CA CYS A 524 -21.52 -4.78 -13.35
C CYS A 524 -21.91 -6.10 -14.04
N ARG A 525 -22.24 -6.05 -15.33
CA ARG A 525 -22.65 -7.23 -16.12
C ARG A 525 -21.48 -7.89 -16.83
#